data_e8b4d4d0b729a454d8f225f6e4a72821
#
_entry.id   e8b4d4d0b729a454d8f225f6e4a72821
#
_cell.length_a   1.000
_cell.length_b   1.000
_cell.length_c   1.000
_cell.angle_alpha   90.00
_cell.angle_beta   90.00
_cell.angle_gamma   90.00
#
_symmetry.space_group_name_H-M   'P 1'
#
loop_
_entity.id
_entity.type
_entity.pdbx_description
1 polymer ?
#
loop_
_entity_poly.entity_id
_entity_poly.type
_entity_poly.pdbx_seq_one_letter_code
_entity_poly.pdbx_strand_id
1 'polypeptide(L)'
;MKLTAIQAVSMVSAATVIAFPATAYAGGPPNPAPAPSPSPSPAPSGFYNFQNAVGNVSCNLGSSGAACEISNRSYTIPTPPPPCAQHSAWGDRFGLSSSGVTMDCHNDTLHLQGEQVLGDGQTMSSGSFSCTAEPSAMKCTDSGSGHFFYMSPGSYQIG
;
A
#
# COMPACT_ATOMS: atom_id res chain seq x y z
N MET A 1 62.52 7.41 -14.16
CA MET A 1 61.50 7.31 -15.23
C MET A 1 61.76 6.02 -16.00
N LYS A 2 60.93 5.00 -15.80
CA LYS A 2 60.95 3.75 -16.57
C LYS A 2 59.51 3.41 -16.93
N LEU A 3 59.19 3.52 -18.21
CA LEU A 3 57.96 3.01 -18.80
C LEU A 3 58.09 1.49 -18.95
N THR A 4 57.10 0.76 -18.45
CA THR A 4 56.97 -0.68 -18.69
C THR A 4 55.77 -0.88 -19.61
N ALA A 5 56.04 -1.36 -20.83
CA ALA A 5 55.02 -1.71 -21.79
C ALA A 5 54.40 -3.06 -21.43
N ILE A 6 53.07 -3.10 -21.41
CA ILE A 6 52.28 -4.33 -21.22
C ILE A 6 51.84 -4.81 -22.61
N GLN A 7 52.32 -5.99 -23.02
CA GLN A 7 51.93 -6.66 -24.25
C GLN A 7 50.53 -7.26 -24.15
N ALA A 8 49.69 -6.97 -25.13
CA ALA A 8 48.40 -7.59 -25.33
C ALA A 8 48.56 -8.97 -25.98
N VAL A 9 48.14 -10.01 -25.33
CA VAL A 9 48.04 -11.36 -25.88
C VAL A 9 46.66 -11.54 -26.49
N SER A 10 46.59 -11.62 -27.80
CA SER A 10 45.37 -11.97 -28.55
C SER A 10 45.18 -13.49 -28.53
N MET A 11 44.14 -13.96 -27.84
CA MET A 11 43.68 -15.35 -27.95
C MET A 11 42.63 -15.44 -29.06
N VAL A 12 42.97 -16.14 -30.12
CA VAL A 12 42.05 -16.54 -31.18
C VAL A 12 41.33 -17.78 -30.72
N SER A 13 40.04 -17.65 -30.38
CA SER A 13 39.17 -18.81 -30.09
C SER A 13 38.54 -19.32 -31.38
N ALA A 14 38.91 -20.52 -31.79
CA ALA A 14 38.27 -21.24 -32.88
C ALA A 14 36.88 -21.73 -32.43
N ALA A 15 35.82 -21.21 -33.06
CA ALA A 15 34.47 -21.68 -32.83
C ALA A 15 34.23 -22.95 -33.67
N THR A 16 34.09 -24.10 -32.99
CA THR A 16 33.65 -25.34 -33.60
C THR A 16 32.13 -25.32 -33.70
N VAL A 17 31.63 -25.21 -34.94
CA VAL A 17 30.18 -25.31 -35.20
C VAL A 17 29.76 -26.78 -35.20
N ILE A 18 29.07 -27.22 -34.17
CA ILE A 18 28.43 -28.53 -34.09
C ILE A 18 27.02 -28.39 -34.69
N ALA A 19 26.83 -28.96 -35.88
CA ALA A 19 25.52 -29.05 -36.52
C ALA A 19 24.69 -30.17 -35.83
N PHE A 20 23.63 -29.79 -35.14
CA PHE A 20 22.64 -30.77 -34.65
C PHE A 20 21.60 -31.03 -35.74
N PRO A 21 21.20 -32.30 -35.95
CA PRO A 21 20.10 -32.62 -36.88
C PRO A 21 18.79 -32.05 -36.28
N ALA A 22 18.07 -31.28 -37.09
CA ALA A 22 16.72 -30.81 -36.73
C ALA A 22 15.77 -31.99 -36.73
N THR A 23 15.43 -32.50 -35.54
CA THR A 23 14.28 -33.38 -35.38
C THR A 23 13.04 -32.50 -35.47
N ALA A 24 12.23 -32.74 -36.53
CA ALA A 24 10.91 -32.14 -36.66
C ALA A 24 10.02 -32.59 -35.51
N TYR A 25 9.79 -31.71 -34.54
CA TYR A 25 8.76 -31.90 -33.52
C TYR A 25 7.41 -31.77 -34.21
N ALA A 26 6.68 -32.89 -34.30
CA ALA A 26 5.27 -32.90 -34.69
C ALA A 26 4.49 -31.97 -33.74
N GLY A 27 3.84 -30.97 -34.32
CA GLY A 27 3.07 -29.98 -33.55
C GLY A 27 2.02 -30.66 -32.69
N GLY A 28 2.19 -30.58 -31.38
CA GLY A 28 1.12 -30.88 -30.42
C GLY A 28 -0.05 -29.91 -30.60
N PRO A 29 -1.25 -30.29 -30.18
CA PRO A 29 -2.41 -29.42 -30.27
C PRO A 29 -2.12 -28.05 -29.58
N PRO A 30 -2.62 -26.93 -30.13
CA PRO A 30 -2.39 -25.64 -29.54
C PRO A 30 -2.87 -25.62 -28.09
N ASN A 31 -2.00 -25.13 -27.20
CA ASN A 31 -2.33 -25.00 -25.80
C ASN A 31 -3.59 -24.12 -25.67
N PRO A 32 -4.65 -24.54 -24.96
CA PRO A 32 -5.83 -23.70 -24.80
C PRO A 32 -5.44 -22.36 -24.23
N ALA A 33 -5.96 -21.27 -24.79
CA ALA A 33 -5.76 -19.93 -24.32
C ALA A 33 -6.07 -19.86 -22.81
N PRO A 34 -5.28 -19.15 -21.98
CA PRO A 34 -5.59 -18.97 -20.58
C PRO A 34 -7.00 -18.41 -20.44
N ALA A 35 -7.81 -19.01 -19.58
CA ALA A 35 -9.14 -18.52 -19.28
C ALA A 35 -9.06 -17.07 -18.80
N PRO A 36 -9.99 -16.19 -19.20
CA PRO A 36 -10.02 -14.82 -18.70
C PRO A 36 -10.07 -14.85 -17.17
N SER A 37 -9.17 -14.11 -16.53
CA SER A 37 -9.17 -13.93 -15.06
C SER A 37 -10.56 -13.46 -14.64
N PRO A 38 -11.16 -14.02 -13.59
CA PRO A 38 -12.45 -13.55 -13.10
C PRO A 38 -12.35 -12.06 -12.78
N SER A 39 -13.31 -11.27 -13.28
CA SER A 39 -13.46 -9.87 -12.89
C SER A 39 -13.55 -9.79 -11.36
N PRO A 40 -12.84 -8.85 -10.71
CA PRO A 40 -12.94 -8.69 -9.27
C PRO A 40 -14.41 -8.45 -8.90
N SER A 41 -14.93 -9.26 -7.99
CA SER A 41 -16.25 -9.04 -7.40
C SER A 41 -16.27 -7.64 -6.75
N PRO A 42 -17.36 -6.88 -6.85
CA PRO A 42 -17.48 -5.62 -6.12
C PRO A 42 -17.23 -5.86 -4.63
N ALA A 43 -16.41 -5.03 -4.00
CA ALA A 43 -16.19 -5.11 -2.57
C ALA A 43 -17.52 -4.92 -1.83
N PRO A 44 -17.80 -5.69 -0.76
CA PRO A 44 -19.03 -5.53 0.00
C PRO A 44 -19.14 -4.10 0.54
N SER A 45 -20.33 -3.50 0.42
CA SER A 45 -20.62 -2.18 0.97
C SER A 45 -21.00 -2.36 2.44
N GLY A 46 -20.01 -2.26 3.33
CA GLY A 46 -20.20 -2.35 4.79
C GLY A 46 -19.58 -1.14 5.49
N PHE A 47 -19.98 -0.95 6.76
CA PHE A 47 -19.29 -0.05 7.67
C PHE A 47 -18.51 -0.92 8.68
N TYR A 48 -17.22 -0.65 8.80
CA TYR A 48 -16.30 -1.45 9.60
C TYR A 48 -15.53 -0.57 10.58
N ASN A 49 -15.39 -1.08 11.82
CA ASN A 49 -14.48 -0.54 12.82
C ASN A 49 -13.40 -1.59 13.08
N PHE A 50 -12.14 -1.22 12.98
CA PHE A 50 -11.04 -2.13 13.17
C PHE A 50 -9.77 -1.39 13.59
N GLN A 51 -8.84 -2.12 14.15
CA GLN A 51 -7.53 -1.63 14.55
C GLN A 51 -6.42 -2.49 13.92
N ASN A 52 -5.21 -1.93 13.83
CA ASN A 52 -4.04 -2.72 13.42
C ASN A 52 -3.62 -3.71 14.53
N ALA A 53 -2.75 -4.65 14.18
CA ALA A 53 -2.36 -5.75 15.07
C ALA A 53 -1.78 -5.29 16.43
N VAL A 54 -1.15 -4.12 16.49
CA VAL A 54 -0.57 -3.56 17.74
C VAL A 54 -1.52 -2.62 18.48
N GLY A 55 -2.74 -2.38 17.95
CA GLY A 55 -3.75 -1.55 18.60
C GLY A 55 -3.43 -0.06 18.66
N ASN A 56 -2.46 0.42 17.87
CA ASN A 56 -2.05 1.82 17.86
C ASN A 56 -2.81 2.68 16.86
N VAL A 57 -3.40 2.07 15.82
CA VAL A 57 -4.22 2.74 14.80
C VAL A 57 -5.57 2.09 14.74
N SER A 58 -6.63 2.87 15.01
CA SER A 58 -8.03 2.46 14.84
C SER A 58 -8.67 3.19 13.68
N CYS A 59 -9.49 2.48 12.92
CA CYS A 59 -10.08 2.97 11.69
C CYS A 59 -11.57 2.69 11.61
N ASN A 60 -12.27 3.63 10.97
CA ASN A 60 -13.62 3.46 10.45
C ASN A 60 -13.54 3.44 8.92
N LEU A 61 -14.17 2.47 8.28
CA LEU A 61 -14.22 2.33 6.84
C LEU A 61 -15.66 2.13 6.37
N GLY A 62 -16.09 2.93 5.43
CA GLY A 62 -17.39 2.84 4.77
C GLY A 62 -17.30 3.07 3.28
N SER A 63 -18.44 2.93 2.57
CA SER A 63 -18.51 3.13 1.11
C SER A 63 -18.31 4.59 0.67
N SER A 64 -18.33 5.55 1.60
CA SER A 64 -18.11 6.97 1.35
C SER A 64 -16.75 7.49 1.79
N GLY A 65 -15.94 6.66 2.45
CA GLY A 65 -14.62 7.07 2.92
C GLY A 65 -14.06 6.20 4.04
N ALA A 66 -12.87 6.59 4.49
CA ALA A 66 -12.20 6.01 5.63
C ALA A 66 -11.72 7.12 6.58
N ALA A 67 -11.65 6.83 7.87
CA ALA A 67 -10.98 7.67 8.85
C ALA A 67 -10.15 6.77 9.76
N CYS A 68 -8.90 7.16 10.02
CA CYS A 68 -8.04 6.46 10.97
C CYS A 68 -7.43 7.43 11.98
N GLU A 69 -7.27 6.96 13.21
CA GLU A 69 -6.67 7.69 14.33
C GLU A 69 -5.52 6.89 14.91
N ILE A 70 -4.40 7.56 15.19
CA ILE A 70 -3.22 6.97 15.80
C ILE A 70 -3.02 7.48 17.22
N SER A 71 -2.92 6.57 18.19
CA SER A 71 -2.78 6.90 19.61
C SER A 71 -1.37 7.41 19.95
N ASN A 72 -0.34 6.71 19.49
CA ASN A 72 1.05 7.04 19.79
C ASN A 72 1.80 7.39 18.52
N ARG A 73 2.26 8.63 18.43
CA ARG A 73 3.02 9.18 17.30
C ARG A 73 4.17 10.05 17.77
N SER A 74 5.20 10.15 16.93
CA SER A 74 6.40 10.99 17.16
C SER A 74 6.70 11.91 15.98
N TYR A 75 5.93 11.87 14.90
CA TYR A 75 6.12 12.79 13.78
C TYR A 75 5.69 14.21 14.14
N THR A 76 6.30 15.19 13.48
CA THR A 76 5.93 16.61 13.62
C THR A 76 4.59 16.88 12.94
N ILE A 77 3.66 17.47 13.66
CA ILE A 77 2.36 17.89 13.13
C ILE A 77 2.42 19.38 12.70
N PRO A 78 1.68 19.76 11.66
CA PRO A 78 1.54 21.16 11.31
C PRO A 78 0.77 21.93 12.38
N THR A 79 0.92 23.24 12.39
CA THR A 79 0.12 24.12 13.25
C THR A 79 -1.37 23.88 12.95
N PRO A 80 -2.21 23.67 13.97
CA PRO A 80 -3.63 23.49 13.76
C PRO A 80 -4.25 24.74 13.12
N PRO A 81 -5.14 24.58 12.14
CA PRO A 81 -5.88 25.72 11.58
C PRO A 81 -6.81 26.31 12.65
N PRO A 82 -7.22 27.59 12.50
CA PRO A 82 -8.08 28.27 13.51
C PRO A 82 -9.33 27.50 13.94
N PRO A 83 -10.04 26.79 13.04
CA PRO A 83 -11.19 25.96 13.46
C PRO A 83 -10.82 24.85 14.44
N CYS A 84 -9.58 24.34 14.42
CA CYS A 84 -9.12 23.29 15.33
C CYS A 84 -8.73 23.82 16.72
N ALA A 85 -8.61 25.12 16.93
CA ALA A 85 -8.20 25.69 18.22
C ALA A 85 -9.19 25.39 19.36
N GLN A 86 -10.43 24.99 19.03
CA GLN A 86 -11.48 24.63 19.99
C GLN A 86 -11.62 23.11 20.19
N HIS A 87 -10.78 22.32 19.51
CA HIS A 87 -10.79 20.86 19.59
C HIS A 87 -9.69 20.36 20.51
N SER A 88 -9.91 19.20 21.14
CA SER A 88 -8.96 18.61 22.07
C SER A 88 -7.80 17.88 21.38
N ALA A 89 -7.97 17.47 20.09
CA ALA A 89 -6.99 16.72 19.34
C ALA A 89 -6.85 17.18 17.89
N TRP A 90 -5.61 17.11 17.38
CA TRP A 90 -5.20 17.49 16.04
C TRP A 90 -3.94 16.72 15.65
N GLY A 91 -3.85 16.32 14.37
CA GLY A 91 -2.65 15.73 13.82
C GLY A 91 -2.51 14.22 14.03
N ASP A 92 -3.49 13.58 14.57
CA ASP A 92 -3.55 12.15 14.88
C ASP A 92 -4.67 11.42 14.10
N ARG A 93 -5.63 12.16 13.52
CA ARG A 93 -6.72 11.60 12.72
C ARG A 93 -6.66 12.08 11.28
N PHE A 94 -6.76 11.12 10.34
CA PHE A 94 -6.82 11.38 8.90
C PHE A 94 -8.13 10.83 8.33
N GLY A 95 -8.84 11.67 7.59
CA GLY A 95 -10.01 11.33 6.82
C GLY A 95 -9.68 11.17 5.33
N LEU A 96 -10.22 10.15 4.67
CA LEU A 96 -10.12 9.92 3.23
C LEU A 96 -11.51 9.91 2.62
N SER A 97 -11.71 10.70 1.60
CA SER A 97 -12.91 10.72 0.76
C SER A 97 -12.53 10.75 -0.72
N SER A 98 -13.49 10.67 -1.61
CA SER A 98 -13.26 10.84 -3.05
C SER A 98 -12.73 12.23 -3.42
N SER A 99 -12.86 13.23 -2.53
CA SER A 99 -12.37 14.60 -2.71
C SER A 99 -10.93 14.79 -2.24
N GLY A 100 -10.36 13.81 -1.54
CA GLY A 100 -9.00 13.89 -1.00
C GLY A 100 -8.89 13.45 0.44
N VAL A 101 -7.74 13.78 1.01
CA VAL A 101 -7.38 13.47 2.40
C VAL A 101 -7.41 14.74 3.25
N THR A 102 -7.97 14.63 4.44
CA THR A 102 -7.97 15.67 5.45
C THR A 102 -7.24 15.20 6.71
N MET A 103 -6.65 16.13 7.42
CA MET A 103 -6.25 15.95 8.82
C MET A 103 -7.35 16.57 9.67
N ASP A 104 -7.97 15.78 10.52
CA ASP A 104 -9.21 16.16 11.18
C ASP A 104 -8.97 16.62 12.63
N CYS A 105 -9.68 17.70 13.01
CA CYS A 105 -9.81 18.08 14.42
C CYS A 105 -10.94 17.30 15.06
N HIS A 106 -10.75 16.82 16.29
CA HIS A 106 -11.76 16.03 16.96
C HIS A 106 -11.75 16.19 18.49
N ASN A 107 -12.87 15.80 19.12
CA ASN A 107 -13.05 15.76 20.57
C ASN A 107 -13.43 14.36 21.07
N ASP A 108 -13.58 13.42 20.16
CA ASP A 108 -13.90 12.01 20.39
C ASP A 108 -12.73 11.11 20.02
N THR A 109 -12.92 9.81 20.07
CA THR A 109 -11.91 8.84 19.62
C THR A 109 -12.53 7.78 18.71
N LEU A 110 -11.74 7.28 17.75
CA LEU A 110 -12.08 6.13 16.94
C LEU A 110 -11.73 4.81 17.64
N HIS A 111 -10.93 4.85 18.72
CA HIS A 111 -10.57 3.66 19.47
C HIS A 111 -11.76 3.16 20.28
N LEU A 112 -12.29 2.00 19.90
CA LEU A 112 -13.41 1.34 20.55
C LEU A 112 -12.94 0.04 21.21
N GLN A 113 -13.59 -0.35 22.31
CA GLN A 113 -13.30 -1.64 22.92
C GLN A 113 -13.85 -2.78 22.05
N GLY A 114 -13.03 -3.81 21.81
CA GLY A 114 -13.46 -4.99 21.07
C GLY A 114 -13.47 -4.79 19.55
N GLU A 115 -12.75 -3.81 19.02
CA GLU A 115 -12.57 -3.65 17.59
C GLU A 115 -11.98 -4.90 16.94
N GLN A 116 -12.39 -5.16 15.70
CA GLN A 116 -11.77 -6.20 14.89
C GLN A 116 -10.29 -5.89 14.69
N VAL A 117 -9.42 -6.87 14.91
CA VAL A 117 -8.00 -6.73 14.61
C VAL A 117 -7.73 -7.08 13.15
N LEU A 118 -7.16 -6.15 12.41
CA LEU A 118 -6.65 -6.37 11.07
C LEU A 118 -5.16 -6.68 11.17
N GLY A 119 -4.78 -7.92 10.85
CA GLY A 119 -3.39 -8.39 10.90
C GLY A 119 -2.53 -7.75 9.81
N ASP A 120 -1.22 -7.74 10.01
CA ASP A 120 -0.25 -7.18 9.06
C ASP A 120 -0.41 -7.80 7.68
N GLY A 121 -0.46 -6.96 6.64
CA GLY A 121 -0.70 -7.33 5.26
C GLY A 121 -2.17 -7.62 4.91
N GLN A 122 -3.07 -7.65 5.88
CA GLN A 122 -4.49 -7.81 5.61
C GLN A 122 -5.13 -6.50 5.17
N THR A 123 -6.10 -6.61 4.28
CA THR A 123 -6.85 -5.47 3.72
C THR A 123 -8.34 -5.62 3.99
N MET A 124 -8.96 -4.53 4.42
CA MET A 124 -10.40 -4.38 4.51
C MET A 124 -10.87 -3.38 3.47
N SER A 125 -12.00 -3.66 2.81
CA SER A 125 -12.50 -2.82 1.72
C SER A 125 -13.99 -2.54 1.85
N SER A 126 -14.43 -1.36 1.43
CA SER A 126 -15.83 -0.97 1.31
C SER A 126 -15.99 -0.01 0.12
N GLY A 127 -16.71 -0.44 -0.92
CA GLY A 127 -16.80 0.31 -2.17
C GLY A 127 -15.44 0.47 -2.84
N SER A 128 -15.06 1.69 -3.18
CA SER A 128 -13.73 2.03 -3.74
C SER A 128 -12.64 2.22 -2.69
N PHE A 129 -13.00 2.28 -1.41
CA PHE A 129 -12.07 2.51 -0.32
C PHE A 129 -11.52 1.20 0.23
N SER A 130 -10.24 1.19 0.54
CA SER A 130 -9.57 0.05 1.17
C SER A 130 -8.51 0.52 2.15
N CYS A 131 -8.38 -0.20 3.27
CA CYS A 131 -7.33 0.03 4.25
C CYS A 131 -6.53 -1.26 4.44
N THR A 132 -5.21 -1.17 4.37
CA THR A 132 -4.27 -2.27 4.58
C THR A 132 -3.48 -2.01 5.84
N ALA A 133 -3.48 -2.97 6.75
CA ALA A 133 -2.62 -2.92 7.93
C ALA A 133 -1.19 -3.31 7.55
N GLU A 134 -0.23 -2.53 8.04
CA GLU A 134 1.20 -2.79 7.94
C GLU A 134 1.80 -2.86 9.35
N PRO A 135 3.04 -3.35 9.53
CA PRO A 135 3.65 -3.40 10.85
C PRO A 135 3.63 -2.02 11.53
N SER A 136 2.81 -1.89 12.59
CA SER A 136 2.58 -0.65 13.36
C SER A 136 1.99 0.51 12.56
N ALA A 137 1.48 0.30 11.35
CA ALA A 137 1.00 1.33 10.44
C ALA A 137 -0.35 0.97 9.80
N MET A 138 -0.95 1.95 9.12
CA MET A 138 -2.15 1.77 8.30
C MET A 138 -2.04 2.59 7.02
N LYS A 139 -2.40 2.00 5.89
CA LYS A 139 -2.54 2.69 4.61
C LYS A 139 -3.97 2.56 4.11
N CYS A 140 -4.64 3.68 3.89
CA CYS A 140 -5.97 3.69 3.27
C CYS A 140 -5.90 4.37 1.89
N THR A 141 -6.63 3.83 0.92
CA THR A 141 -6.62 4.26 -0.49
C THR A 141 -8.03 4.28 -1.03
N ASP A 142 -8.37 5.27 -1.85
CA ASP A 142 -9.54 5.28 -2.71
C ASP A 142 -9.13 4.92 -4.15
N SER A 143 -9.54 3.76 -4.64
CA SER A 143 -9.23 3.32 -6.01
C SER A 143 -9.94 4.14 -7.09
N GLY A 144 -10.98 4.88 -6.73
CA GLY A 144 -11.72 5.74 -7.65
C GLY A 144 -11.00 7.04 -7.97
N SER A 145 -10.42 7.69 -6.97
CA SER A 145 -9.71 8.97 -7.12
C SER A 145 -8.19 8.83 -7.13
N GLY A 146 -7.66 7.73 -6.58
CA GLY A 146 -6.24 7.52 -6.36
C GLY A 146 -5.71 8.17 -5.08
N HIS A 147 -6.54 8.90 -4.34
CA HIS A 147 -6.14 9.50 -3.06
C HIS A 147 -5.83 8.43 -2.02
N PHE A 148 -4.87 8.73 -1.17
CA PHE A 148 -4.48 7.84 -0.09
C PHE A 148 -3.90 8.61 1.09
N PHE A 149 -3.92 8.00 2.26
CA PHE A 149 -3.03 8.33 3.35
C PHE A 149 -2.31 7.08 3.87
N TYR A 150 -1.15 7.31 4.41
CA TYR A 150 -0.37 6.36 5.21
C TYR A 150 -0.08 7.00 6.56
N MET A 151 -0.21 6.25 7.65
CA MET A 151 0.14 6.70 8.99
C MET A 151 0.88 5.61 9.76
N SER A 152 1.94 6.01 10.43
CA SER A 152 2.76 5.19 11.32
C SER A 152 3.22 6.02 12.51
N PRO A 153 3.76 5.43 13.59
CA PRO A 153 4.27 6.21 14.72
C PRO A 153 5.29 7.28 14.33
N GLY A 154 6.14 7.04 13.36
CA GLY A 154 7.24 7.93 12.97
C GLY A 154 6.95 8.86 11.80
N SER A 155 5.91 8.61 11.02
CA SER A 155 5.63 9.38 9.80
C SER A 155 4.21 9.23 9.31
N TYR A 156 3.79 10.19 8.47
CA TYR A 156 2.58 10.08 7.66
C TYR A 156 2.85 10.55 6.22
N GLN A 157 2.01 10.11 5.30
CA GLN A 157 2.00 10.54 3.90
C GLN A 157 0.56 10.75 3.45
N ILE A 158 0.35 11.73 2.58
CA ILE A 158 -0.94 12.07 1.97
C ILE A 158 -0.71 12.24 0.47
N GLY A 159 -1.58 11.68 -0.36
CA GLY A 159 -1.50 11.79 -1.82
C GLY A 159 -2.85 11.66 -2.50
#